data_ae35cb93d4ca95faa47569a56bf9a630
#
_entry.id   ae35cb93d4ca95faa47569a56bf9a630
#
_cell.length_a   1.000
_cell.length_b   1.000
_cell.length_c   1.000
_cell.angle_alpha   90.00
_cell.angle_beta   90.00
_cell.angle_gamma   90.00
#
_symmetry.space_group_name_H-M   'P 1'
#
loop_
_entity.id
_entity.type
_entity.pdbx_description
1 polymer ?
#
loop_
_entity_poly.entity_id
_entity_poly.type
_entity_poly.pdbx_seq_one_letter_code
_entity_poly.pdbx_strand_id
1 'polypeptide(L)'
;MKILINRSDAIGDSILTSSMAQMIKDKFPNAHVTFLISSRSKDLFINHPHIDDVIIYHRKASFFFKIREVIKIFSQVKPTHYLYVGGGYLPNFISWLFAIHFRGGLKSRWHTYLFLNNGVRQKRSMVTMHEMEYNLNLLSPMGIEYNFQDKLKYTPEIRLSQDEVTVAFRLFEETLTKNGIELGHKMIFIHPGMSGHTLNWSSRNYGRLILKFEQKFPNKFLFVLSHTPSDHQFLVGAKEILEKKEYAFLKNRLFYFDGSKNGLRNYMSVLSKASLFVGPSTGTTHVASILGVPVVTLYSPIKVQSALRWGPLSNDPTKLKVFVPDVICGEVKKCAERACPYYECMGKIEVEDVVKQAISIMDL
;
A
#
# COMPACT_ATOMS: atom_id res chain seq x y z
N MET A 1 20.36 4.06 21.51
CA MET A 1 19.97 5.05 20.47
C MET A 1 18.46 5.03 20.32
N LYS A 2 17.77 6.20 20.33
CA LYS A 2 16.31 6.31 20.12
C LYS A 2 16.06 7.04 18.82
N ILE A 3 15.38 6.38 17.89
CA ILE A 3 15.17 6.88 16.53
C ILE A 3 13.67 7.09 16.30
N LEU A 4 13.28 8.30 15.90
CA LEU A 4 11.90 8.63 15.52
C LEU A 4 11.84 8.83 14.00
N ILE A 5 11.13 7.95 13.30
CA ILE A 5 10.93 8.00 11.85
C ILE A 5 9.56 8.58 11.54
N ASN A 6 9.50 9.69 10.82
CA ASN A 6 8.25 10.34 10.44
C ASN A 6 7.86 9.98 9.00
N ARG A 7 6.76 9.19 8.85
CA ARG A 7 6.08 8.90 7.59
C ARG A 7 4.57 8.88 7.81
N SER A 8 4.00 10.06 7.99
CA SER A 8 2.59 10.23 8.34
C SER A 8 1.67 10.45 7.12
N ASP A 9 1.97 9.80 5.99
CA ASP A 9 1.24 9.92 4.72
C ASP A 9 0.20 8.80 4.52
N ALA A 10 0.32 8.01 3.47
CA ALA A 10 -0.58 6.92 3.10
C ALA A 10 -0.08 5.55 3.59
N ILE A 11 -0.96 4.55 3.53
CA ILE A 11 -0.68 3.16 3.90
C ILE A 11 0.53 2.60 3.13
N GLY A 12 0.52 2.68 1.78
CA GLY A 12 1.61 2.19 0.95
C GLY A 12 2.96 2.86 1.27
N ASP A 13 2.93 4.19 1.49
CA ASP A 13 4.11 4.95 1.91
C ASP A 13 4.69 4.46 3.24
N SER A 14 3.82 4.17 4.21
CA SER A 14 4.23 3.67 5.53
C SER A 14 4.85 2.29 5.42
N ILE A 15 4.25 1.40 4.61
CA ILE A 15 4.76 0.07 4.31
C ILE A 15 6.17 0.15 3.70
N LEU A 16 6.35 0.92 2.63
CA LEU A 16 7.63 1.05 1.94
C LEU A 16 8.72 1.75 2.78
N THR A 17 8.33 2.37 3.89
CA THR A 17 9.26 2.98 4.84
C THR A 17 9.68 2.01 5.94
N SER A 18 8.89 0.97 6.23
CA SER A 18 9.17 0.05 7.35
C SER A 18 10.48 -0.71 7.20
N SER A 19 10.92 -0.96 5.97
CA SER A 19 12.24 -1.55 5.67
C SER A 19 13.43 -0.79 6.29
N MET A 20 13.28 0.52 6.53
CA MET A 20 14.30 1.31 7.22
C MET A 20 14.54 0.80 8.64
N ALA A 21 13.51 0.33 9.34
CA ALA A 21 13.64 -0.17 10.70
C ALA A 21 14.51 -1.42 10.75
N GLN A 22 14.33 -2.36 9.83
CA GLN A 22 15.17 -3.55 9.73
C GLN A 22 16.63 -3.17 9.46
N MET A 23 16.88 -2.31 8.47
CA MET A 23 18.24 -1.89 8.10
C MET A 23 18.95 -1.15 9.24
N ILE A 24 18.19 -0.36 10.03
CA ILE A 24 18.70 0.28 11.25
C ILE A 24 19.06 -0.78 12.32
N LYS A 25 18.18 -1.76 12.57
CA LYS A 25 18.42 -2.82 13.56
C LYS A 25 19.59 -3.73 13.17
N ASP A 26 19.79 -3.98 11.88
CA ASP A 26 20.94 -4.75 11.37
C ASP A 26 22.29 -4.05 11.73
N LYS A 27 22.32 -2.72 11.65
CA LYS A 27 23.54 -1.94 12.00
C LYS A 27 23.63 -1.63 13.48
N PHE A 28 22.49 -1.35 14.11
CA PHE A 28 22.37 -0.95 15.51
C PHE A 28 21.33 -1.82 16.23
N PRO A 29 21.68 -3.05 16.64
CA PRO A 29 20.70 -4.00 17.20
C PRO A 29 19.94 -3.47 18.42
N ASN A 30 20.58 -2.62 19.22
CA ASN A 30 20.00 -2.02 20.43
C ASN A 30 19.31 -0.66 20.17
N ALA A 31 19.11 -0.27 18.91
CA ALA A 31 18.36 0.94 18.61
C ALA A 31 16.88 0.74 18.90
N HIS A 32 16.25 1.71 19.56
CA HIS A 32 14.80 1.76 19.75
C HIS A 32 14.20 2.60 18.61
N VAL A 33 13.39 1.96 17.75
CA VAL A 33 12.81 2.55 16.56
C VAL A 33 11.33 2.83 16.77
N THR A 34 10.97 4.11 16.76
CA THR A 34 9.58 4.58 16.87
C THR A 34 9.12 5.16 15.53
N PHE A 35 7.96 4.73 15.06
CA PHE A 35 7.32 5.28 13.86
C PHE A 35 6.26 6.32 14.20
N LEU A 36 6.35 7.50 13.59
CA LEU A 36 5.34 8.55 13.60
C LEU A 36 4.54 8.49 12.30
N ILE A 37 3.30 7.98 12.37
CA ILE A 37 2.50 7.64 11.21
C ILE A 37 1.08 8.23 11.28
N SER A 38 0.30 8.06 10.20
CA SER A 38 -1.12 8.38 10.20
C SER A 38 -1.95 7.31 10.92
N SER A 39 -3.12 7.69 11.41
CA SER A 39 -4.06 6.74 12.05
C SER A 39 -4.44 5.56 11.15
N ARG A 40 -4.44 5.76 9.84
CA ARG A 40 -4.76 4.71 8.84
C ARG A 40 -3.72 3.59 8.78
N SER A 41 -2.48 3.89 9.16
CA SER A 41 -1.36 2.95 9.07
C SER A 41 -1.03 2.27 10.39
N LYS A 42 -1.70 2.64 11.49
CA LYS A 42 -1.39 2.16 12.84
C LYS A 42 -1.32 0.62 12.91
N ASP A 43 -2.33 -0.01 12.38
CA ASP A 43 -2.52 -1.46 12.50
C ASP A 43 -1.56 -2.30 11.65
N LEU A 44 -0.81 -1.67 10.73
CA LEU A 44 0.18 -2.36 9.89
C LEU A 44 1.35 -2.93 10.71
N PHE A 45 1.71 -2.25 11.79
CA PHE A 45 2.97 -2.50 12.50
C PHE A 45 2.79 -3.14 13.88
N ILE A 46 1.59 -3.65 14.18
CA ILE A 46 1.36 -4.46 15.38
C ILE A 46 2.22 -5.74 15.27
N ASN A 47 3.01 -6.03 16.29
CA ASN A 47 3.96 -7.14 16.34
C ASN A 47 5.04 -7.11 15.25
N HIS A 48 5.39 -5.92 14.73
CA HIS A 48 6.44 -5.78 13.75
C HIS A 48 7.82 -6.06 14.38
N PRO A 49 8.70 -6.89 13.77
CA PRO A 49 9.92 -7.37 14.42
C PRO A 49 10.98 -6.29 14.67
N HIS A 50 10.93 -5.21 13.89
CA HIS A 50 11.98 -4.17 13.88
C HIS A 50 11.46 -2.77 14.29
N ILE A 51 10.15 -2.62 14.54
CA ILE A 51 9.53 -1.38 15.01
C ILE A 51 9.09 -1.58 16.44
N ASP A 52 9.69 -0.85 17.37
CA ASP A 52 9.43 -1.00 18.80
C ASP A 52 8.15 -0.27 19.22
N ASP A 53 7.92 0.94 18.68
CA ASP A 53 6.74 1.76 18.99
C ASP A 53 6.13 2.40 17.75
N VAL A 54 4.82 2.60 17.81
CA VAL A 54 4.04 3.31 16.79
C VAL A 54 3.25 4.43 17.41
N ILE A 55 3.44 5.65 16.94
CA ILE A 55 2.74 6.84 17.42
C ILE A 55 1.94 7.45 16.27
N ILE A 56 0.68 7.81 16.55
CA ILE A 56 -0.20 8.45 15.57
C ILE A 56 0.05 9.96 15.58
N TYR A 57 0.13 10.55 14.38
CA TYR A 57 0.14 11.98 14.15
C TYR A 57 -1.10 12.44 13.40
N HIS A 58 -1.91 13.30 14.03
CA HIS A 58 -3.19 13.78 13.49
C HIS A 58 -3.01 14.99 12.57
N ARG A 59 -2.52 14.77 11.34
CA ARG A 59 -2.22 15.84 10.36
C ARG A 59 -3.39 16.78 10.04
N LYS A 60 -4.63 16.30 10.15
CA LYS A 60 -5.85 17.08 9.86
C LYS A 60 -6.39 17.86 11.06
N ALA A 61 -5.81 17.67 12.24
CA ALA A 61 -6.20 18.39 13.44
C ALA A 61 -5.88 19.91 13.35
N SER A 62 -6.46 20.70 14.25
CA SER A 62 -6.19 22.13 14.34
C SER A 62 -4.71 22.42 14.58
N PHE A 63 -4.23 23.60 14.21
CA PHE A 63 -2.81 23.95 14.31
C PHE A 63 -2.28 23.87 15.75
N PHE A 64 -3.00 24.42 16.72
CA PHE A 64 -2.61 24.39 18.13
C PHE A 64 -2.60 22.97 18.70
N PHE A 65 -3.58 22.15 18.33
CA PHE A 65 -3.60 20.75 18.72
C PHE A 65 -2.36 20.02 18.21
N LYS A 66 -2.01 20.20 16.93
CA LYS A 66 -0.81 19.56 16.33
C LYS A 66 0.48 19.97 17.01
N ILE A 67 0.63 21.26 17.38
CA ILE A 67 1.82 21.73 18.10
C ILE A 67 1.93 21.00 19.44
N ARG A 68 0.87 21.03 20.26
CA ARG A 68 0.85 20.35 21.56
C ARG A 68 1.11 18.86 21.44
N GLU A 69 0.49 18.22 20.46
CA GLU A 69 0.67 16.78 20.18
C GLU A 69 2.15 16.47 19.85
N VAL A 70 2.76 17.20 18.92
CA VAL A 70 4.15 16.94 18.52
C VAL A 70 5.13 17.25 19.66
N ILE A 71 4.94 18.34 20.42
CA ILE A 71 5.72 18.62 21.63
C ILE A 71 5.62 17.47 22.62
N LYS A 72 4.41 16.98 22.90
CA LYS A 72 4.18 15.82 23.79
C LYS A 72 4.92 14.58 23.29
N ILE A 73 4.83 14.28 21.99
CA ILE A 73 5.52 13.13 21.38
C ILE A 73 7.04 13.24 21.59
N PHE A 74 7.64 14.38 21.27
CA PHE A 74 9.10 14.55 21.43
C PHE A 74 9.53 14.51 22.89
N SER A 75 8.74 15.05 23.82
CA SER A 75 9.00 15.00 25.26
C SER A 75 8.92 13.57 25.82
N GLN A 76 8.04 12.73 25.30
CA GLN A 76 7.87 11.34 25.71
C GLN A 76 8.93 10.42 25.09
N VAL A 77 9.12 10.47 23.78
CA VAL A 77 10.07 9.62 23.03
C VAL A 77 11.50 9.99 23.37
N LYS A 78 11.79 11.28 23.53
CA LYS A 78 13.16 11.84 23.70
C LYS A 78 14.12 11.28 22.66
N PRO A 79 13.82 11.44 21.34
CA PRO A 79 14.63 10.86 20.30
C PRO A 79 16.02 11.47 20.26
N THR A 80 17.05 10.63 20.08
CA THR A 80 18.42 11.09 19.79
C THR A 80 18.62 11.33 18.29
N HIS A 81 17.81 10.63 17.46
CA HIS A 81 17.82 10.71 16.01
C HIS A 81 16.39 10.91 15.52
N TYR A 82 16.19 11.87 14.64
CA TYR A 82 14.94 12.12 13.94
C TYR A 82 15.14 11.94 12.44
N LEU A 83 14.29 11.15 11.79
CA LEU A 83 14.32 10.90 10.35
C LEU A 83 13.02 11.34 9.69
N TYR A 84 13.10 12.30 8.78
CA TYR A 84 11.99 12.76 7.97
C TYR A 84 11.98 12.02 6.61
N VAL A 85 10.97 11.20 6.38
CA VAL A 85 10.75 10.50 5.11
C VAL A 85 9.59 11.12 4.34
N GLY A 86 8.57 11.61 5.06
CA GLY A 86 7.41 12.27 4.47
C GLY A 86 6.45 12.80 5.54
N GLY A 87 5.44 13.56 5.11
CA GLY A 87 4.43 14.09 6.01
C GLY A 87 4.48 15.60 6.21
N GLY A 88 3.99 16.07 7.36
CA GLY A 88 3.90 17.49 7.70
C GLY A 88 5.23 18.11 8.10
N TYR A 89 5.33 19.45 8.05
CA TYR A 89 6.55 20.21 8.41
C TYR A 89 6.77 20.34 9.91
N LEU A 90 5.71 20.28 10.71
CA LEU A 90 5.76 20.60 12.14
C LEU A 90 6.67 19.68 12.95
N PRO A 91 6.72 18.35 12.73
CA PRO A 91 7.71 17.50 13.41
C PRO A 91 9.15 17.89 13.09
N ASN A 92 9.46 18.41 11.89
CA ASN A 92 10.80 18.89 11.54
C ASN A 92 11.16 20.13 12.35
N PHE A 93 10.23 21.09 12.45
CA PHE A 93 10.41 22.31 13.26
C PHE A 93 10.62 21.96 14.73
N ILE A 94 9.78 21.10 15.31
CA ILE A 94 9.89 20.71 16.72
C ILE A 94 11.19 19.91 16.98
N SER A 95 11.64 19.07 16.04
CA SER A 95 12.93 18.36 16.17
C SER A 95 14.12 19.34 16.26
N TRP A 96 14.03 20.45 15.53
CA TRP A 96 15.02 21.54 15.61
C TRP A 96 14.92 22.29 16.94
N LEU A 97 13.70 22.63 17.39
CA LEU A 97 13.47 23.33 18.66
C LEU A 97 13.96 22.50 19.87
N PHE A 98 13.78 21.17 19.83
CA PHE A 98 14.27 20.24 20.85
C PHE A 98 15.78 19.96 20.72
N ALA A 99 16.47 20.64 19.82
CA ALA A 99 17.91 20.50 19.57
C ALA A 99 18.34 19.02 19.36
N ILE A 100 17.48 18.20 18.69
CA ILE A 100 17.85 16.83 18.38
C ILE A 100 19.12 16.84 17.56
N HIS A 101 20.16 16.13 18.06
CA HIS A 101 21.50 16.20 17.49
C HIS A 101 21.53 15.75 16.02
N PHE A 102 20.90 14.59 15.73
CA PHE A 102 20.80 14.08 14.38
C PHE A 102 19.38 14.27 13.82
N ARG A 103 19.24 15.10 12.78
CA ARG A 103 17.99 15.34 12.08
C ARG A 103 18.20 15.05 10.59
N GLY A 104 17.96 13.80 10.20
CA GLY A 104 18.16 13.27 8.85
C GLY A 104 16.89 13.17 8.02
N GLY A 105 17.05 12.70 6.78
CA GLY A 105 15.94 12.38 5.90
C GLY A 105 15.93 13.15 4.58
N LEU A 106 14.77 13.18 3.91
CA LEU A 106 14.64 13.73 2.55
C LEU A 106 14.67 15.26 2.52
N LYS A 107 15.67 15.84 1.87
CA LYS A 107 15.73 17.28 1.53
C LYS A 107 15.03 17.54 0.19
N SER A 108 13.77 18.00 0.24
CA SER A 108 12.98 18.26 -0.96
C SER A 108 12.05 19.47 -0.84
N ARG A 109 11.81 19.98 0.36
CA ARG A 109 10.93 21.12 0.65
C ARG A 109 11.64 22.14 1.51
N TRP A 110 11.22 23.43 1.49
CA TRP A 110 11.86 24.53 2.21
C TRP A 110 12.17 24.20 3.68
N HIS A 111 11.19 23.62 4.42
CA HIS A 111 11.35 23.27 5.84
C HIS A 111 12.42 22.18 6.08
N THR A 112 12.67 21.31 5.09
CA THR A 112 13.70 20.26 5.23
C THR A 112 15.11 20.83 5.06
N TYR A 113 15.26 21.92 4.32
CA TYR A 113 16.55 22.64 4.22
C TYR A 113 16.87 23.43 5.48
N LEU A 114 15.84 23.97 6.17
CA LEU A 114 16.02 24.76 7.39
C LEU A 114 16.25 23.88 8.63
N PHE A 115 15.50 22.80 8.79
CA PHE A 115 15.43 22.09 10.06
C PHE A 115 16.22 20.77 10.09
N LEU A 116 16.59 20.19 8.94
CA LEU A 116 17.42 18.98 8.89
C LEU A 116 18.90 19.33 8.70
N ASN A 117 19.76 18.78 9.60
CA ASN A 117 21.22 18.96 9.50
C ASN A 117 21.90 17.82 8.71
N ASN A 118 21.33 16.62 8.70
CA ASN A 118 21.86 15.42 8.03
C ASN A 118 20.89 14.91 6.93
N GLY A 119 20.27 15.82 6.19
CA GLY A 119 19.32 15.43 5.15
C GLY A 119 19.99 15.11 3.81
N VAL A 120 19.40 14.18 3.07
CA VAL A 120 19.84 13.72 1.75
C VAL A 120 18.95 14.32 0.66
N ARG A 121 19.55 14.86 -0.40
CA ARG A 121 18.84 15.35 -1.58
C ARG A 121 18.69 14.23 -2.60
N GLN A 122 17.46 13.95 -3.00
CA GLN A 122 17.14 12.91 -3.98
C GLN A 122 16.24 13.47 -5.08
N LYS A 123 16.57 13.17 -6.34
CA LYS A 123 15.75 13.54 -7.51
C LYS A 123 14.70 12.43 -7.81
N ARG A 124 13.77 12.21 -6.87
CA ARG A 124 12.77 11.11 -6.98
C ARG A 124 11.86 11.19 -8.22
N SER A 125 11.72 12.37 -8.83
CA SER A 125 10.98 12.53 -10.08
C SER A 125 11.67 11.88 -11.29
N MET A 126 12.96 11.61 -11.21
CA MET A 126 13.70 10.90 -12.26
C MET A 126 13.39 9.41 -12.29
N VAL A 127 12.83 8.85 -11.18
CA VAL A 127 12.41 7.44 -11.07
C VAL A 127 13.53 6.49 -11.54
N THR A 128 14.65 6.55 -10.86
CA THR A 128 15.82 5.68 -11.12
C THR A 128 15.83 4.42 -10.25
N MET A 129 14.99 4.39 -9.21
CA MET A 129 14.88 3.26 -8.28
C MET A 129 13.50 3.22 -7.62
N HIS A 130 13.24 2.16 -6.88
CA HIS A 130 12.00 1.97 -6.15
C HIS A 130 11.89 2.94 -4.94
N GLU A 131 10.66 3.31 -4.51
CA GLU A 131 10.46 4.24 -3.39
C GLU A 131 11.04 3.69 -2.07
N MET A 132 10.99 2.37 -1.83
CA MET A 132 11.68 1.72 -0.71
C MET A 132 13.19 1.99 -0.75
N GLU A 133 13.83 1.81 -1.89
CA GLU A 133 15.27 2.01 -2.06
C GLU A 133 15.66 3.48 -1.85
N TYR A 134 14.81 4.41 -2.33
CA TYR A 134 14.97 5.83 -1.99
C TYR A 134 14.92 6.07 -0.48
N ASN A 135 14.01 5.39 0.23
CA ASN A 135 13.89 5.53 1.68
C ASN A 135 15.11 4.95 2.40
N LEU A 136 15.60 3.77 2.00
CA LEU A 136 16.80 3.14 2.58
C LEU A 136 18.04 4.00 2.40
N ASN A 137 18.22 4.63 1.23
CA ASN A 137 19.32 5.56 0.97
C ASN A 137 19.29 6.84 1.83
N LEU A 138 18.19 7.15 2.52
CA LEU A 138 18.16 8.24 3.50
C LEU A 138 18.96 7.93 4.78
N LEU A 139 19.36 6.69 4.97
CA LEU A 139 20.14 6.25 6.14
C LEU A 139 21.64 6.44 5.96
N SER A 140 22.12 6.79 4.76
CA SER A 140 23.56 6.97 4.48
C SER A 140 24.27 7.95 5.42
N PRO A 141 23.67 9.08 5.89
CA PRO A 141 24.33 9.95 6.87
C PRO A 141 24.49 9.34 8.28
N MET A 142 23.85 8.17 8.53
CA MET A 142 24.04 7.38 9.74
C MET A 142 25.15 6.33 9.59
N GLY A 143 25.85 6.29 8.46
CA GLY A 143 26.84 5.26 8.14
C GLY A 143 26.20 3.92 7.78
N ILE A 144 24.93 3.92 7.34
CA ILE A 144 24.20 2.74 6.88
C ILE A 144 24.07 2.85 5.36
N GLU A 145 24.81 2.01 4.64
CA GLU A 145 24.81 1.99 3.18
C GLU A 145 23.90 0.87 2.66
N TYR A 146 22.96 1.23 1.78
CA TYR A 146 22.07 0.29 1.09
C TYR A 146 22.76 -0.27 -0.15
N ASN A 147 22.79 -1.60 -0.27
CA ASN A 147 23.22 -2.29 -1.47
C ASN A 147 21.97 -2.79 -2.23
N PHE A 148 21.91 -2.50 -3.52
CA PHE A 148 20.83 -2.94 -4.40
C PHE A 148 20.64 -4.48 -4.40
N GLN A 149 21.71 -5.26 -4.23
CA GLN A 149 21.65 -6.72 -4.15
C GLN A 149 20.83 -7.22 -2.93
N ASP A 150 20.70 -6.40 -1.88
CA ASP A 150 19.98 -6.73 -0.67
C ASP A 150 18.46 -6.39 -0.74
N LYS A 151 17.93 -6.08 -1.91
CA LYS A 151 16.54 -5.63 -2.08
C LYS A 151 15.52 -6.61 -1.48
N LEU A 152 15.68 -7.90 -1.71
CA LEU A 152 14.79 -8.94 -1.15
C LEU A 152 14.92 -9.03 0.37
N LYS A 153 16.12 -8.88 0.93
CA LYS A 153 16.37 -8.87 2.38
C LYS A 153 15.55 -7.80 3.09
N TYR A 154 15.40 -6.63 2.46
CA TYR A 154 14.69 -5.48 3.04
C TYR A 154 13.26 -5.34 2.52
N THR A 155 12.65 -6.40 1.99
CA THR A 155 11.22 -6.40 1.68
C THR A 155 10.41 -6.08 2.94
N PRO A 156 9.45 -5.13 2.88
CA PRO A 156 8.62 -4.81 4.03
C PRO A 156 7.90 -6.03 4.61
N GLU A 157 7.61 -6.01 5.90
CA GLU A 157 6.98 -7.11 6.60
C GLU A 157 5.68 -6.67 7.31
N ILE A 158 4.66 -7.53 7.29
CA ILE A 158 3.43 -7.40 8.08
C ILE A 158 3.23 -8.74 8.78
N ARG A 159 3.09 -8.72 10.10
CA ARG A 159 2.83 -9.93 10.90
C ARG A 159 1.38 -9.99 11.35
N LEU A 160 0.74 -11.10 11.04
CA LEU A 160 -0.57 -11.48 11.55
C LEU A 160 -0.41 -12.72 12.42
N SER A 161 -1.01 -12.74 13.60
CA SER A 161 -1.04 -13.97 14.40
C SER A 161 -2.07 -14.95 13.82
N GLN A 162 -1.85 -16.24 14.04
CA GLN A 162 -2.78 -17.27 13.60
C GLN A 162 -4.18 -17.08 14.22
N ASP A 163 -4.23 -16.63 15.47
CA ASP A 163 -5.49 -16.37 16.17
C ASP A 163 -6.25 -15.21 15.55
N GLU A 164 -5.57 -14.10 15.21
CA GLU A 164 -6.18 -12.97 14.48
C GLU A 164 -6.79 -13.42 13.16
N VAL A 165 -6.03 -14.20 12.39
CA VAL A 165 -6.49 -14.72 11.09
C VAL A 165 -7.71 -15.63 11.28
N THR A 166 -7.66 -16.54 12.26
CA THR A 166 -8.75 -17.49 12.52
C THR A 166 -10.02 -16.77 12.96
N VAL A 167 -9.92 -15.82 13.89
CA VAL A 167 -11.08 -15.04 14.36
C VAL A 167 -11.66 -14.19 13.24
N ALA A 168 -10.83 -13.46 12.51
CA ALA A 168 -11.28 -12.60 11.42
C ALA A 168 -11.95 -13.39 10.28
N PHE A 169 -11.38 -14.55 9.94
CA PHE A 169 -11.91 -15.38 8.88
C PHE A 169 -13.25 -16.01 9.29
N ARG A 170 -13.41 -16.48 10.52
CA ARG A 170 -14.71 -16.97 11.04
C ARG A 170 -15.79 -15.88 10.98
N LEU A 171 -15.49 -14.65 11.44
CA LEU A 171 -16.42 -13.52 11.34
C LEU A 171 -16.79 -13.19 9.89
N PHE A 172 -15.85 -13.36 8.98
CA PHE A 172 -16.09 -13.19 7.55
C PHE A 172 -17.05 -14.27 7.02
N GLU A 173 -16.82 -15.55 7.33
CA GLU A 173 -17.70 -16.66 6.93
C GLU A 173 -19.13 -16.50 7.50
N GLU A 174 -19.26 -16.09 8.78
CA GLU A 174 -20.56 -15.76 9.37
C GLU A 174 -21.27 -14.63 8.57
N THR A 175 -20.50 -13.64 8.13
CA THR A 175 -21.01 -12.54 7.31
C THR A 175 -21.45 -13.03 5.93
N LEU A 176 -20.65 -13.89 5.29
CA LEU A 176 -21.00 -14.53 4.02
C LEU A 176 -22.32 -15.31 4.14
N THR A 177 -22.44 -16.18 5.14
CA THR A 177 -23.64 -17.00 5.39
C THR A 177 -24.89 -16.13 5.60
N LYS A 178 -24.78 -15.06 6.40
CA LYS A 178 -25.90 -14.11 6.61
C LYS A 178 -26.34 -13.39 5.33
N ASN A 179 -25.47 -13.28 4.34
CA ASN A 179 -25.77 -12.69 3.04
C ASN A 179 -26.12 -13.73 1.95
N GLY A 180 -26.28 -15.00 2.31
CA GLY A 180 -26.62 -16.08 1.37
C GLY A 180 -25.48 -16.43 0.41
N ILE A 181 -24.23 -16.20 0.82
CA ILE A 181 -23.03 -16.50 0.03
C ILE A 181 -22.56 -17.91 0.38
N GLU A 182 -22.23 -18.69 -0.64
CA GLU A 182 -21.70 -20.04 -0.48
C GLU A 182 -20.27 -20.02 0.09
N LEU A 183 -20.00 -20.94 1.04
CA LEU A 183 -18.69 -21.14 1.62
C LEU A 183 -17.88 -22.21 0.86
N GLY A 184 -16.58 -22.31 1.16
CA GLY A 184 -15.70 -23.36 0.64
C GLY A 184 -15.06 -23.09 -0.71
N HIS A 185 -15.39 -21.98 -1.36
CA HIS A 185 -14.76 -21.59 -2.62
C HIS A 185 -13.40 -20.89 -2.40
N LYS A 186 -12.47 -21.05 -3.35
CA LYS A 186 -11.24 -20.23 -3.40
C LYS A 186 -11.60 -18.77 -3.63
N MET A 187 -11.02 -17.86 -2.85
CA MET A 187 -11.36 -16.43 -2.92
C MET A 187 -10.49 -15.67 -3.91
N ILE A 188 -11.11 -14.91 -4.79
CA ILE A 188 -10.46 -13.87 -5.60
C ILE A 188 -10.86 -12.52 -5.04
N PHE A 189 -9.90 -11.81 -4.44
CA PHE A 189 -10.09 -10.43 -3.99
C PHE A 189 -9.86 -9.45 -5.13
N ILE A 190 -10.82 -8.59 -5.36
CA ILE A 190 -10.76 -7.53 -6.37
C ILE A 190 -11.00 -6.20 -5.66
N HIS A 191 -10.04 -5.27 -5.76
CA HIS A 191 -10.13 -3.95 -5.15
C HIS A 191 -10.00 -2.86 -6.22
N PRO A 192 -11.10 -2.37 -6.81
CA PRO A 192 -11.04 -1.34 -7.84
C PRO A 192 -10.70 0.06 -7.31
N GLY A 193 -10.79 0.26 -5.98
CA GLY A 193 -10.65 1.56 -5.33
C GLY A 193 -9.23 2.09 -5.30
N MET A 194 -9.12 3.41 -5.32
CA MET A 194 -7.85 4.14 -5.11
C MET A 194 -8.10 5.58 -4.65
N SER A 195 -7.05 6.27 -4.20
CA SER A 195 -7.14 7.66 -3.73
C SER A 195 -7.09 8.72 -4.84
N GLY A 196 -7.22 8.34 -6.11
CA GLY A 196 -7.35 9.28 -7.24
C GLY A 196 -6.06 9.99 -7.68
N HIS A 197 -4.89 9.52 -7.26
CA HIS A 197 -3.60 10.14 -7.58
C HIS A 197 -2.86 9.51 -8.77
N THR A 198 -3.44 8.48 -9.38
CA THR A 198 -2.89 7.74 -10.53
C THR A 198 -4.01 7.34 -11.50
N LEU A 199 -3.65 6.80 -12.67
CA LEU A 199 -4.61 6.21 -13.58
C LEU A 199 -5.04 4.82 -13.08
N ASN A 200 -6.29 4.45 -13.41
CA ASN A 200 -6.87 3.17 -13.04
C ASN A 200 -7.52 2.50 -14.26
N TRP A 201 -7.68 1.20 -14.17
CA TRP A 201 -8.51 0.44 -15.11
C TRP A 201 -9.97 0.86 -14.97
N SER A 202 -10.79 0.70 -16.02
CA SER A 202 -12.20 1.04 -15.89
C SER A 202 -12.90 0.09 -14.91
N SER A 203 -13.83 0.60 -14.12
CA SER A 203 -14.59 -0.22 -13.18
C SER A 203 -15.37 -1.35 -13.89
N ARG A 204 -15.80 -1.13 -15.14
CA ARG A 204 -16.42 -2.17 -15.99
C ARG A 204 -15.47 -3.33 -16.26
N ASN A 205 -14.19 -3.08 -16.44
CA ASN A 205 -13.22 -4.15 -16.72
C ASN A 205 -13.02 -5.07 -15.51
N TYR A 206 -13.13 -4.55 -14.27
CA TYR A 206 -13.17 -5.42 -13.08
C TYR A 206 -14.40 -6.33 -13.05
N GLY A 207 -15.56 -5.84 -13.52
CA GLY A 207 -16.75 -6.70 -13.69
C GLY A 207 -16.54 -7.76 -14.78
N ARG A 208 -15.99 -7.37 -15.93
CA ARG A 208 -15.67 -8.32 -17.03
C ARG A 208 -14.64 -9.36 -16.61
N LEU A 209 -13.68 -8.99 -15.76
CA LEU A 209 -12.69 -9.91 -15.19
C LEU A 209 -13.39 -11.05 -14.44
N ILE A 210 -14.37 -10.75 -13.60
CA ILE A 210 -15.15 -11.74 -12.85
C ILE A 210 -15.88 -12.68 -13.81
N LEU A 211 -16.58 -12.12 -14.80
CA LEU A 211 -17.29 -12.93 -15.80
C LEU A 211 -16.34 -13.85 -16.58
N LYS A 212 -15.13 -13.36 -16.88
CA LYS A 212 -14.15 -14.16 -17.61
C LYS A 212 -13.57 -15.29 -16.77
N PHE A 213 -13.35 -15.07 -15.48
CA PHE A 213 -12.98 -16.14 -14.54
C PHE A 213 -14.08 -17.17 -14.44
N GLU A 214 -15.34 -16.74 -14.29
CA GLU A 214 -16.49 -17.64 -14.21
C GLU A 214 -16.68 -18.45 -15.50
N GLN A 215 -16.49 -17.83 -16.66
CA GLN A 215 -16.55 -18.53 -17.94
C GLN A 215 -15.49 -19.63 -18.07
N LYS A 216 -14.26 -19.38 -17.57
CA LYS A 216 -13.15 -20.35 -17.62
C LYS A 216 -13.24 -21.44 -16.55
N PHE A 217 -13.78 -21.10 -15.40
CA PHE A 217 -13.85 -21.97 -14.22
C PHE A 217 -15.23 -21.84 -13.54
N PRO A 218 -16.28 -22.39 -14.14
CA PRO A 218 -17.62 -22.27 -13.59
C PRO A 218 -17.71 -22.78 -12.14
N ASN A 219 -18.35 -22.02 -11.30
CA ASN A 219 -18.61 -22.35 -9.89
C ASN A 219 -17.38 -22.61 -9.01
N LYS A 220 -16.17 -22.17 -9.42
CA LYS A 220 -14.93 -22.47 -8.69
C LYS A 220 -14.58 -21.41 -7.64
N PHE A 221 -14.96 -20.16 -7.84
CA PHE A 221 -14.49 -19.03 -7.06
C PHE A 221 -15.58 -18.27 -6.33
N LEU A 222 -15.25 -17.78 -5.13
CA LEU A 222 -15.91 -16.68 -4.48
C LEU A 222 -15.21 -15.37 -4.89
N PHE A 223 -15.94 -14.45 -5.49
CA PHE A 223 -15.45 -13.12 -5.86
C PHE A 223 -15.74 -12.12 -4.76
N VAL A 224 -14.71 -11.54 -4.19
CA VAL A 224 -14.83 -10.53 -3.13
C VAL A 224 -14.42 -9.16 -3.70
N LEU A 225 -15.42 -8.31 -3.99
CA LEU A 225 -15.19 -6.92 -4.36
C LEU A 225 -14.99 -6.09 -3.09
N SER A 226 -13.73 -5.85 -2.74
CA SER A 226 -13.40 -5.08 -1.56
C SER A 226 -13.43 -3.58 -1.86
N HIS A 227 -13.93 -2.81 -0.90
CA HIS A 227 -14.05 -1.36 -1.02
C HIS A 227 -14.05 -0.69 0.36
N THR A 228 -13.93 0.63 0.36
CA THR A 228 -14.27 1.52 1.47
C THR A 228 -15.40 2.44 1.03
N PRO A 229 -16.07 3.18 1.93
CA PRO A 229 -17.10 4.15 1.54
C PRO A 229 -16.62 5.19 0.52
N SER A 230 -15.34 5.53 0.50
CA SER A 230 -14.76 6.47 -0.47
C SER A 230 -14.59 5.87 -1.89
N ASP A 231 -14.68 4.55 -2.04
CA ASP A 231 -14.43 3.85 -3.30
C ASP A 231 -15.68 3.62 -4.14
N HIS A 232 -16.85 4.08 -3.69
CA HIS A 232 -18.14 3.79 -4.34
C HIS A 232 -18.12 4.06 -5.86
N GLN A 233 -17.52 5.16 -6.30
CA GLN A 233 -17.41 5.49 -7.72
C GLN A 233 -16.67 4.44 -8.55
N PHE A 234 -15.71 3.72 -7.95
CA PHE A 234 -14.94 2.68 -8.62
C PHE A 234 -15.68 1.34 -8.73
N LEU A 235 -16.84 1.20 -8.09
CA LEU A 235 -17.69 0.01 -8.17
C LEU A 235 -18.80 0.14 -9.21
N VAL A 236 -19.19 1.35 -9.59
CA VAL A 236 -20.38 1.61 -10.42
C VAL A 236 -20.39 0.75 -11.69
N GLY A 237 -19.37 0.82 -12.51
CA GLY A 237 -19.33 0.08 -13.76
C GLY A 237 -19.22 -1.45 -13.57
N ALA A 238 -18.61 -1.93 -12.49
CA ALA A 238 -18.60 -3.35 -12.16
C ALA A 238 -20.01 -3.82 -11.79
N LYS A 239 -20.75 -3.07 -10.96
CA LYS A 239 -22.12 -3.34 -10.60
C LYS A 239 -23.06 -3.35 -11.81
N GLU A 240 -22.95 -2.33 -12.69
CA GLU A 240 -23.72 -2.25 -13.94
C GLU A 240 -23.63 -3.52 -14.79
N ILE A 241 -22.49 -4.22 -14.73
CA ILE A 241 -22.30 -5.49 -15.44
C ILE A 241 -22.82 -6.65 -14.62
N LEU A 242 -22.37 -6.79 -13.37
CA LEU A 242 -22.56 -8.00 -12.55
C LEU A 242 -23.98 -8.15 -12.01
N GLU A 243 -24.74 -7.05 -11.87
CA GLU A 243 -26.11 -7.04 -11.36
C GLU A 243 -27.17 -7.24 -12.46
N LYS A 244 -26.77 -7.51 -13.71
CA LYS A 244 -27.70 -7.87 -14.79
C LYS A 244 -28.36 -9.22 -14.52
N LYS A 245 -29.62 -9.36 -14.94
CA LYS A 245 -30.42 -10.61 -14.76
C LYS A 245 -29.72 -11.85 -15.29
N GLU A 246 -29.02 -11.73 -16.41
CA GLU A 246 -28.28 -12.84 -17.04
C GLU A 246 -27.15 -13.39 -16.17
N TYR A 247 -26.64 -12.60 -15.20
CA TYR A 247 -25.57 -13.00 -14.27
C TYR A 247 -26.08 -13.27 -12.84
N ALA A 248 -27.39 -13.46 -12.67
CA ALA A 248 -27.99 -13.74 -11.35
C ALA A 248 -27.42 -15.02 -10.69
N PHE A 249 -26.82 -15.92 -11.44
CA PHE A 249 -26.15 -17.12 -10.96
C PHE A 249 -24.88 -16.82 -10.13
N LEU A 250 -24.33 -15.60 -10.23
CA LEU A 250 -23.20 -15.16 -9.39
C LEU A 250 -23.64 -14.70 -8.00
N LYS A 251 -24.94 -14.51 -7.75
CA LYS A 251 -25.45 -13.85 -6.53
C LYS A 251 -24.96 -14.50 -5.24
N ASN A 252 -24.80 -15.81 -5.20
CA ASN A 252 -24.33 -16.57 -4.05
C ASN A 252 -22.81 -16.75 -3.99
N ARG A 253 -22.06 -16.17 -4.94
CA ARG A 253 -20.58 -16.23 -5.01
C ARG A 253 -19.92 -14.87 -5.32
N LEU A 254 -20.68 -13.79 -5.21
CA LEU A 254 -20.21 -12.41 -5.35
C LEU A 254 -20.52 -11.65 -4.07
N PHE A 255 -19.50 -11.17 -3.38
CA PHE A 255 -19.64 -10.44 -2.13
C PHE A 255 -18.98 -9.07 -2.20
N TYR A 256 -19.72 -8.01 -1.85
CA TYR A 256 -19.20 -6.65 -1.71
C TYR A 256 -18.73 -6.44 -0.28
N PHE A 257 -17.40 -6.43 -0.09
CA PHE A 257 -16.76 -6.41 1.21
C PHE A 257 -16.29 -4.99 1.58
N ASP A 258 -16.97 -4.37 2.54
CA ASP A 258 -16.51 -3.11 3.13
C ASP A 258 -15.35 -3.37 4.10
N GLY A 259 -14.12 -3.18 3.60
CA GLY A 259 -12.89 -3.41 4.35
C GLY A 259 -12.65 -2.42 5.50
N SER A 260 -13.49 -1.37 5.64
CA SER A 260 -13.35 -0.38 6.71
C SER A 260 -14.12 -0.75 8.00
N LYS A 261 -15.12 -1.64 7.91
CA LYS A 261 -16.05 -1.92 9.01
C LYS A 261 -15.40 -2.48 10.28
N ASN A 262 -14.48 -3.43 10.11
CA ASN A 262 -13.85 -4.15 11.24
C ASN A 262 -12.36 -3.80 11.40
N GLY A 263 -11.93 -2.69 10.80
CA GLY A 263 -10.55 -2.20 10.87
C GLY A 263 -9.57 -2.92 9.94
N LEU A 264 -8.39 -2.34 9.82
CA LEU A 264 -7.38 -2.79 8.85
C LEU A 264 -6.83 -4.18 9.19
N ARG A 265 -6.69 -4.54 10.48
CA ARG A 265 -6.22 -5.89 10.89
C ARG A 265 -7.17 -6.99 10.43
N ASN A 266 -8.47 -6.78 10.62
CA ASN A 266 -9.49 -7.72 10.14
C ASN A 266 -9.43 -7.85 8.61
N TYR A 267 -9.38 -6.73 7.89
CA TYR A 267 -9.22 -6.74 6.43
C TYR A 267 -7.99 -7.54 5.98
N MET A 268 -6.82 -7.28 6.57
CA MET A 268 -5.57 -7.97 6.25
C MET A 268 -5.65 -9.48 6.54
N SER A 269 -6.27 -9.85 7.65
CA SER A 269 -6.45 -11.26 8.04
C SER A 269 -7.35 -12.02 7.07
N VAL A 270 -8.45 -11.41 6.63
CA VAL A 270 -9.31 -12.02 5.61
C VAL A 270 -8.59 -12.08 4.27
N LEU A 271 -7.93 -11.00 3.85
CA LEU A 271 -7.17 -10.91 2.60
C LEU A 271 -6.05 -11.96 2.53
N SER A 272 -5.38 -12.27 3.65
CA SER A 272 -4.31 -13.27 3.69
C SER A 272 -4.74 -14.68 3.29
N LYS A 273 -6.05 -14.96 3.26
CA LYS A 273 -6.65 -16.22 2.79
C LYS A 273 -7.05 -16.19 1.32
N ALA A 274 -6.84 -15.09 0.63
CA ALA A 274 -7.16 -14.98 -0.79
C ALA A 274 -6.21 -15.82 -1.66
N SER A 275 -6.75 -16.47 -2.67
CA SER A 275 -5.99 -17.19 -3.70
C SER A 275 -5.42 -16.24 -4.77
N LEU A 276 -6.00 -15.05 -4.88
CA LEU A 276 -5.57 -14.00 -5.79
C LEU A 276 -6.07 -12.64 -5.30
N PHE A 277 -5.25 -11.62 -5.50
CA PHE A 277 -5.64 -10.21 -5.40
C PHE A 277 -5.47 -9.52 -6.76
N VAL A 278 -6.50 -8.76 -7.19
CA VAL A 278 -6.43 -7.91 -8.38
C VAL A 278 -6.81 -6.48 -8.02
N GLY A 279 -5.94 -5.51 -8.34
CA GLY A 279 -6.21 -4.12 -8.05
C GLY A 279 -5.22 -3.14 -8.68
N PRO A 280 -5.48 -1.82 -8.61
CA PRO A 280 -4.59 -0.78 -9.13
C PRO A 280 -3.43 -0.50 -8.17
N SER A 281 -2.61 0.50 -8.50
CA SER A 281 -1.58 1.05 -7.62
C SER A 281 -2.19 1.69 -6.37
N THR A 282 -2.32 0.91 -5.29
CA THR A 282 -2.95 1.34 -4.02
C THR A 282 -2.30 0.66 -2.80
N GLY A 283 -2.60 1.17 -1.60
CA GLY A 283 -2.07 0.61 -0.35
C GLY A 283 -2.44 -0.86 -0.13
N THR A 284 -3.64 -1.27 -0.53
CA THR A 284 -4.11 -2.66 -0.42
C THR A 284 -3.34 -3.62 -1.31
N THR A 285 -2.84 -3.17 -2.46
CA THR A 285 -1.96 -3.95 -3.35
C THR A 285 -0.63 -4.27 -2.67
N HIS A 286 -0.03 -3.30 -1.97
CA HIS A 286 1.17 -3.55 -1.16
C HIS A 286 0.90 -4.51 0.00
N VAL A 287 -0.24 -4.35 0.68
CA VAL A 287 -0.64 -5.27 1.75
C VAL A 287 -0.78 -6.70 1.23
N ALA A 288 -1.51 -6.92 0.13
CA ALA A 288 -1.72 -8.24 -0.45
C ALA A 288 -0.39 -8.93 -0.80
N SER A 289 0.52 -8.20 -1.47
CA SER A 289 1.81 -8.77 -1.88
C SER A 289 2.72 -9.15 -0.72
N ILE A 290 2.74 -8.34 0.35
CA ILE A 290 3.56 -8.60 1.54
C ILE A 290 2.99 -9.75 2.37
N LEU A 291 1.67 -9.95 2.36
CA LEU A 291 1.02 -11.11 2.98
C LEU A 291 1.24 -12.41 2.18
N GLY A 292 1.95 -12.36 1.04
CA GLY A 292 2.25 -13.53 0.22
C GLY A 292 1.10 -13.97 -0.69
N VAL A 293 0.03 -13.18 -0.78
CA VAL A 293 -1.08 -13.43 -1.72
C VAL A 293 -0.58 -13.21 -3.14
N PRO A 294 -0.91 -14.09 -4.11
CA PRO A 294 -0.66 -13.83 -5.53
C PRO A 294 -1.34 -12.53 -5.97
N VAL A 295 -0.61 -11.64 -6.64
CA VAL A 295 -1.09 -10.29 -7.00
C VAL A 295 -1.00 -10.06 -8.49
N VAL A 296 -2.09 -9.62 -9.09
CA VAL A 296 -2.12 -8.95 -10.38
C VAL A 296 -2.48 -7.50 -10.18
N THR A 297 -1.65 -6.59 -10.67
CA THR A 297 -1.85 -5.16 -10.45
C THR A 297 -1.66 -4.34 -11.71
N LEU A 298 -2.41 -3.24 -11.79
CA LEU A 298 -2.47 -2.37 -12.95
C LEU A 298 -1.88 -1.00 -12.61
N TYR A 299 -0.87 -0.60 -13.36
CA TYR A 299 -0.13 0.62 -13.12
C TYR A 299 -0.24 1.62 -14.28
N SER A 300 -0.18 2.88 -13.92
CA SER A 300 -0.11 3.99 -14.87
C SER A 300 1.21 3.95 -15.67
N PRO A 301 1.20 4.30 -16.98
CA PRO A 301 2.41 4.44 -17.76
C PRO A 301 3.17 5.74 -17.44
N ILE A 302 2.61 6.63 -16.60
CA ILE A 302 3.27 7.87 -16.18
C ILE A 302 4.45 7.56 -15.27
N LYS A 303 5.65 8.00 -15.66
CA LYS A 303 6.93 7.69 -15.01
C LYS A 303 6.91 7.83 -13.49
N VAL A 304 6.44 8.97 -12.97
CA VAL A 304 6.39 9.24 -11.52
C VAL A 304 5.36 8.41 -10.74
N GLN A 305 4.43 7.74 -11.45
CA GLN A 305 3.39 6.87 -10.92
C GLN A 305 3.65 5.40 -11.28
N SER A 306 4.75 5.09 -11.93
CA SER A 306 5.06 3.79 -12.51
C SER A 306 5.33 2.71 -11.45
N ALA A 307 5.22 1.47 -11.89
CA ALA A 307 5.56 0.30 -11.08
C ALA A 307 7.05 0.24 -10.70
N LEU A 308 7.96 0.82 -11.51
CA LEU A 308 9.37 0.93 -11.14
C LEU A 308 9.53 1.66 -9.81
N ARG A 309 8.76 2.72 -9.58
CA ARG A 309 8.81 3.50 -8.34
C ARG A 309 7.93 2.93 -7.23
N TRP A 310 6.71 2.51 -7.56
CA TRP A 310 5.66 2.20 -6.60
C TRP A 310 5.14 0.76 -6.69
N GLY A 311 5.82 -0.12 -7.44
CA GLY A 311 5.40 -1.51 -7.58
C GLY A 311 5.29 -2.22 -6.23
N PRO A 312 4.42 -3.23 -6.11
CA PRO A 312 4.38 -4.04 -4.91
C PRO A 312 5.69 -4.83 -4.77
N LEU A 313 6.08 -5.08 -3.54
CA LEU A 313 7.22 -5.91 -3.18
C LEU A 313 6.71 -7.22 -2.58
N SER A 314 7.40 -8.31 -2.86
CA SER A 314 7.08 -9.64 -2.32
C SER A 314 8.36 -10.41 -2.06
N ASN A 315 8.35 -11.29 -1.07
CA ASN A 315 9.40 -12.27 -0.84
C ASN A 315 9.43 -13.36 -1.93
N ASP A 316 8.32 -13.51 -2.66
CA ASP A 316 8.19 -14.36 -3.83
C ASP A 316 7.75 -13.53 -5.06
N PRO A 317 8.69 -12.99 -5.84
CA PRO A 317 8.37 -12.19 -7.02
C PRO A 317 7.62 -12.96 -8.12
N THR A 318 7.65 -14.30 -8.12
CA THR A 318 6.93 -15.11 -9.12
C THR A 318 5.42 -14.97 -9.00
N LYS A 319 4.93 -14.64 -7.80
CA LYS A 319 3.51 -14.37 -7.49
C LYS A 319 3.05 -12.95 -7.82
N LEU A 320 3.89 -12.14 -8.47
CA LEU A 320 3.54 -10.78 -8.88
C LEU A 320 3.44 -10.64 -10.39
N LYS A 321 2.32 -10.09 -10.87
CA LYS A 321 2.16 -9.65 -12.26
C LYS A 321 1.73 -8.20 -12.29
N VAL A 322 2.49 -7.40 -13.01
CA VAL A 322 2.26 -5.95 -13.15
C VAL A 322 1.90 -5.66 -14.60
N PHE A 323 0.74 -5.05 -14.81
CA PHE A 323 0.31 -4.59 -16.12
C PHE A 323 0.47 -3.08 -16.22
N VAL A 324 1.07 -2.66 -17.31
CA VAL A 324 1.18 -1.25 -17.71
C VAL A 324 0.75 -1.16 -19.18
N PRO A 325 -0.10 -0.20 -19.59
CA PRO A 325 -0.47 -0.07 -20.99
C PRO A 325 0.77 0.25 -21.82
N ASP A 326 0.86 -0.38 -23.00
CA ASP A 326 1.95 -0.14 -23.95
C ASP A 326 1.77 1.21 -24.66
N VAL A 327 2.16 2.28 -23.96
CA VAL A 327 2.15 3.66 -24.45
C VAL A 327 3.30 4.45 -23.85
N ILE A 328 3.82 5.42 -24.61
CA ILE A 328 4.88 6.32 -24.16
C ILE A 328 4.26 7.65 -23.73
N CYS A 329 4.17 7.89 -22.42
CA CYS A 329 3.66 9.15 -21.86
C CYS A 329 4.63 10.32 -21.90
N GLY A 330 5.92 10.11 -22.24
CA GLY A 330 6.96 11.12 -22.12
C GLY A 330 7.24 11.52 -20.66
N GLU A 331 7.84 12.70 -20.45
CA GLU A 331 8.27 13.22 -19.14
C GLU A 331 7.13 13.97 -18.40
N VAL A 332 5.88 13.49 -18.51
CA VAL A 332 4.73 14.13 -17.85
C VAL A 332 4.59 13.70 -16.39
N LYS A 333 4.11 14.60 -15.55
CA LYS A 333 3.84 14.32 -14.12
C LYS A 333 2.37 13.96 -13.87
N LYS A 334 1.47 14.35 -14.77
CA LYS A 334 0.03 14.07 -14.72
C LYS A 334 -0.47 13.73 -16.12
N CYS A 335 -1.57 12.98 -16.18
CA CYS A 335 -2.24 12.67 -17.42
C CYS A 335 -2.79 13.97 -18.05
N ALA A 336 -2.61 14.12 -19.37
CA ALA A 336 -3.20 15.20 -20.16
C ALA A 336 -4.66 14.91 -20.57
N GLU A 337 -5.20 13.78 -20.14
CA GLU A 337 -6.57 13.34 -20.41
C GLU A 337 -6.91 13.41 -21.91
N ARG A 338 -8.02 14.05 -22.28
CA ARG A 338 -8.49 14.15 -23.68
C ARG A 338 -7.49 14.82 -24.64
N ALA A 339 -6.52 15.58 -24.12
CA ALA A 339 -5.45 16.15 -24.93
C ALA A 339 -4.33 15.14 -25.25
N CYS A 340 -4.36 13.94 -24.67
CA CYS A 340 -3.40 12.88 -24.92
C CYS A 340 -3.83 12.00 -26.08
N PRO A 341 -2.96 11.73 -27.08
CA PRO A 341 -3.30 10.85 -28.22
C PRO A 341 -3.58 9.39 -27.78
N TYR A 342 -3.19 9.01 -26.59
CA TYR A 342 -3.41 7.67 -26.02
C TYR A 342 -4.52 7.63 -24.96
N TYR A 343 -5.36 8.65 -24.88
CA TYR A 343 -6.50 8.67 -23.95
C TYR A 343 -7.51 7.58 -24.36
N GLU A 344 -7.98 6.93 -23.48
CA GLU A 344 -7.96 6.18 -22.29
C GLU A 344 -7.00 4.96 -22.30
N CYS A 345 -5.72 5.20 -22.21
CA CYS A 345 -4.68 4.19 -22.42
C CYS A 345 -4.81 2.96 -21.48
N MET A 346 -5.36 3.12 -20.29
CA MET A 346 -5.59 1.98 -19.38
C MET A 346 -6.54 0.93 -19.97
N GLY A 347 -7.39 1.31 -20.93
CA GLY A 347 -8.25 0.40 -21.69
C GLY A 347 -7.50 -0.55 -22.62
N LYS A 348 -6.22 -0.27 -22.95
CA LYS A 348 -5.36 -1.18 -23.74
C LYS A 348 -4.91 -2.42 -22.95
N ILE A 349 -5.09 -2.44 -21.64
CA ILE A 349 -4.87 -3.63 -20.84
C ILE A 349 -6.09 -4.53 -21.01
N GLU A 350 -5.95 -5.60 -21.78
CA GLU A 350 -7.04 -6.51 -22.08
C GLU A 350 -7.38 -7.43 -20.91
N VAL A 351 -8.68 -7.63 -20.67
CA VAL A 351 -9.19 -8.49 -19.58
C VAL A 351 -8.66 -9.92 -19.73
N GLU A 352 -8.59 -10.43 -20.96
CA GLU A 352 -8.11 -11.78 -21.27
C GLU A 352 -6.66 -11.99 -20.82
N ASP A 353 -5.79 -11.01 -21.08
CA ASP A 353 -4.39 -11.08 -20.68
C ASP A 353 -4.22 -11.05 -19.17
N VAL A 354 -5.03 -10.22 -18.50
CA VAL A 354 -5.05 -10.16 -17.02
C VAL A 354 -5.46 -11.51 -16.43
N VAL A 355 -6.53 -12.12 -16.96
CA VAL A 355 -6.99 -13.46 -16.53
C VAL A 355 -5.94 -14.53 -16.79
N LYS A 356 -5.32 -14.54 -17.98
CA LYS A 356 -4.26 -15.49 -18.34
C LYS A 356 -3.08 -15.43 -17.36
N GLN A 357 -2.60 -14.23 -17.06
CA GLN A 357 -1.49 -14.05 -16.10
C GLN A 357 -1.91 -14.33 -14.67
N ALA A 358 -3.14 -14.02 -14.29
CA ALA A 358 -3.67 -14.35 -12.98
C ALA A 358 -3.68 -15.87 -12.75
N ILE A 359 -4.16 -16.64 -13.72
CA ILE A 359 -4.18 -18.10 -13.67
C ILE A 359 -2.75 -18.67 -13.53
N SER A 360 -1.75 -18.08 -14.19
CA SER A 360 -0.37 -18.57 -14.14
C SER A 360 0.33 -18.43 -12.79
N ILE A 361 -0.22 -17.62 -11.88
CA ILE A 361 0.35 -17.37 -10.55
C ILE A 361 -0.53 -17.91 -9.41
N MET A 362 -1.71 -18.44 -9.75
CA MET A 362 -2.61 -19.06 -8.77
C MET A 362 -2.28 -20.55 -8.62
N ASP A 363 -2.27 -21.05 -7.40
CA ASP A 363 -2.28 -22.48 -7.10
C ASP A 363 -3.72 -23.01 -7.31
N LEU A 364 -4.03 -23.50 -8.54
CA LEU A 364 -5.37 -23.96 -8.96
C LEU A 364 -5.63 -25.42 -8.65
#